data_e4895c73da77c5daea5bc9c65b3690b9
#
_entry.id   e4895c73da77c5daea5bc9c65b3690b9
#
_cell.length_a   1.000
_cell.length_b   1.000
_cell.length_c   1.000
_cell.angle_alpha   90.00
_cell.angle_beta   90.00
_cell.angle_gamma   90.00
#
_symmetry.space_group_name_H-M   'P 1'
#
loop_
_entity.id
_entity.type
_entity.pdbx_description
1 polymer ?
#
loop_
_entity_poly.entity_id
_entity_poly.type
_entity_poly.pdbx_seq_one_letter_code
_entity_poly.pdbx_strand_id
1 'polypeptide(L)'
;MMETLELQGAKLRYHKVGNGPVLILIPGANGTGDIYMPLAKQLQEKFTVVAVDRRGYGQSELTESLPEEVSNPESRYRVKRDAQDIAELAKSLSDEPVYVLGSSSGAIVAMHVLKEHPDVVKQIAFHEPPINTFLPNAKYWQDKNAEIIDIAVNEGMPQAMKLFGEALNISSIDAQSMSKPAQAEDDAESKKR
;
A
#
# COMPACT_ATOMS: atom_id res chain seq x y z
N MET A 1 17.07 -3.34 -4.41
CA MET A 1 16.86 -3.96 -5.73
C MET A 1 15.36 -4.13 -5.93
N MET A 2 14.85 -3.97 -7.17
CA MET A 2 13.45 -4.25 -7.51
C MET A 2 13.31 -5.72 -7.89
N GLU A 3 12.42 -6.43 -7.25
CA GLU A 3 12.14 -7.85 -7.50
C GLU A 3 10.67 -8.06 -7.90
N THR A 4 10.35 -9.26 -8.39
CA THR A 4 8.99 -9.62 -8.84
C THR A 4 8.60 -10.97 -8.28
N LEU A 5 7.37 -11.08 -7.79
CA LEU A 5 6.74 -12.35 -7.44
C LEU A 5 5.55 -12.59 -8.40
N GLU A 6 5.57 -13.73 -9.09
CA GLU A 6 4.44 -14.18 -9.90
C GLU A 6 3.37 -14.75 -8.97
N LEU A 7 2.16 -14.19 -9.07
CA LEU A 7 1.00 -14.60 -8.29
C LEU A 7 -0.17 -14.92 -9.23
N GLN A 8 -1.18 -15.59 -8.72
CA GLN A 8 -2.39 -15.80 -9.50
C GLN A 8 -3.02 -14.45 -9.89
N GLY A 9 -3.11 -14.17 -11.18
CA GLY A 9 -3.71 -12.98 -11.77
C GLY A 9 -2.91 -11.70 -11.59
N ALA A 10 -1.63 -11.75 -11.13
CA ALA A 10 -0.77 -10.57 -11.07
C ALA A 10 0.72 -10.90 -11.01
N LYS A 11 1.53 -9.90 -11.36
CA LYS A 11 2.97 -9.85 -11.06
C LYS A 11 3.18 -8.77 -10.02
N LEU A 12 3.53 -9.18 -8.81
CA LEU A 12 3.74 -8.26 -7.70
C LEU A 12 5.19 -7.77 -7.70
N ARG A 13 5.37 -6.46 -7.76
CA ARG A 13 6.67 -5.79 -7.72
C ARG A 13 6.95 -5.28 -6.31
N TYR A 14 8.20 -5.36 -5.89
CA TYR A 14 8.62 -4.85 -4.59
C TYR A 14 10.08 -4.46 -4.57
N HIS A 15 10.40 -3.44 -3.80
CA HIS A 15 11.77 -3.11 -3.45
C HIS A 15 12.23 -3.98 -2.29
N LYS A 16 13.46 -4.50 -2.37
CA LYS A 16 14.08 -5.26 -1.30
C LYS A 16 15.46 -4.71 -1.01
N VAL A 17 15.70 -4.31 0.23
CA VAL A 17 16.97 -3.76 0.70
C VAL A 17 17.29 -4.25 2.11
N GLY A 18 18.57 -4.31 2.42
CA GLY A 18 19.05 -4.67 3.75
C GLY A 18 19.21 -6.17 3.97
N ASN A 19 19.56 -6.51 5.21
CA ASN A 19 19.81 -7.88 5.66
C ASN A 19 19.33 -8.05 7.10
N GLY A 20 18.59 -9.13 7.36
CA GLY A 20 17.99 -9.45 8.66
C GLY A 20 16.59 -10.01 8.53
N PRO A 21 15.81 -10.04 9.61
CA PRO A 21 14.41 -10.47 9.57
C PRO A 21 13.61 -9.67 8.56
N VAL A 22 12.67 -10.31 7.85
CA VAL A 22 11.86 -9.65 6.82
C VAL A 22 10.86 -8.69 7.47
N LEU A 23 10.80 -7.45 6.94
CA LEU A 23 9.80 -6.43 7.26
C LEU A 23 9.09 -6.01 5.98
N ILE A 24 7.82 -6.34 5.84
CA ILE A 24 6.98 -5.95 4.71
C ILE A 24 6.27 -4.63 5.01
N LEU A 25 6.41 -3.65 4.12
CA LEU A 25 5.77 -2.34 4.18
C LEU A 25 4.66 -2.26 3.14
N ILE A 26 3.41 -2.09 3.61
CA ILE A 26 2.19 -2.07 2.77
C ILE A 26 1.72 -0.61 2.64
N PRO A 27 1.78 -0.03 1.41
CA PRO A 27 1.42 1.36 1.19
C PRO A 27 -0.10 1.60 1.25
N GLY A 28 -0.45 2.87 1.49
CA GLY A 28 -1.82 3.35 1.49
C GLY A 28 -2.43 3.50 0.09
N ALA A 29 -3.19 4.58 -0.10
CA ALA A 29 -4.00 4.80 -1.31
C ALA A 29 -3.18 4.98 -2.60
N ASN A 30 -1.93 5.48 -2.51
CA ASN A 30 -1.04 5.57 -3.67
C ASN A 30 -0.60 4.20 -4.20
N GLY A 31 -0.71 3.14 -3.37
CA GLY A 31 -0.47 1.74 -3.73
C GLY A 31 0.99 1.35 -4.00
N THR A 32 1.94 2.30 -3.99
CA THR A 32 3.34 2.06 -4.37
C THR A 32 4.30 2.05 -3.19
N GLY A 33 5.29 1.15 -3.24
CA GLY A 33 6.33 0.99 -2.21
C GLY A 33 7.35 2.12 -2.17
N ASP A 34 7.46 2.94 -3.22
CA ASP A 34 8.44 4.02 -3.33
C ASP A 34 8.38 5.01 -2.16
N ILE A 35 7.19 5.26 -1.62
CA ILE A 35 6.99 6.13 -0.45
C ILE A 35 7.81 5.69 0.77
N TYR A 36 8.14 4.41 0.85
CA TYR A 36 8.89 3.85 1.98
C TYR A 36 10.41 3.82 1.78
N MET A 37 10.92 4.21 0.63
CA MET A 37 12.36 4.12 0.36
C MET A 37 13.23 4.89 1.38
N PRO A 38 12.82 6.11 1.84
CA PRO A 38 13.56 6.79 2.92
C PRO A 38 13.57 5.99 4.23
N LEU A 39 12.43 5.38 4.61
CA LEU A 39 12.34 4.53 5.80
C LEU A 39 13.12 3.23 5.65
N ALA A 40 13.02 2.60 4.48
CA ALA A 40 13.75 1.38 4.16
C ALA A 40 15.27 1.57 4.30
N LYS A 41 15.79 2.70 3.83
CA LYS A 41 17.20 3.08 3.96
C LYS A 41 17.66 3.22 5.41
N GLN A 42 16.79 3.66 6.32
CA GLN A 42 17.10 3.77 7.76
C GLN A 42 17.06 2.40 8.48
N LEU A 43 16.21 1.49 8.00
CA LEU A 43 15.99 0.19 8.65
C LEU A 43 16.82 -0.95 8.05
N GLN A 44 17.49 -0.76 6.92
CA GLN A 44 18.18 -1.81 6.16
C GLN A 44 19.32 -2.52 6.92
N GLU A 45 19.88 -1.89 7.96
CA GLU A 45 20.91 -2.53 8.79
C GLU A 45 20.34 -3.52 9.81
N LYS A 46 19.02 -3.46 10.06
CA LYS A 46 18.32 -4.28 11.05
C LYS A 46 17.34 -5.26 10.45
N PHE A 47 16.84 -4.97 9.25
CA PHE A 47 15.81 -5.72 8.56
C PHE A 47 16.13 -5.92 7.08
N THR A 48 15.65 -7.02 6.53
CA THR A 48 15.39 -7.11 5.11
C THR A 48 14.06 -6.40 4.86
N VAL A 49 14.12 -5.13 4.43
CA VAL A 49 12.94 -4.31 4.20
C VAL A 49 12.39 -4.56 2.80
N VAL A 50 11.10 -4.84 2.74
CA VAL A 50 10.36 -5.16 1.51
C VAL A 50 9.21 -4.17 1.36
N ALA A 51 9.36 -3.20 0.46
CA ALA A 51 8.35 -2.21 0.16
C ALA A 51 7.60 -2.59 -1.11
N VAL A 52 6.32 -2.92 -1.00
CA VAL A 52 5.54 -3.54 -2.07
C VAL A 52 4.74 -2.52 -2.88
N ASP A 53 4.69 -2.70 -4.20
CA ASP A 53 3.65 -2.13 -5.03
C ASP A 53 2.43 -3.05 -4.97
N ARG A 54 1.29 -2.55 -4.47
CA ARG A 54 0.08 -3.38 -4.36
C ARG A 54 -0.41 -3.78 -5.75
N ARG A 55 -1.14 -4.88 -5.81
CA ARG A 55 -1.73 -5.43 -7.04
C ARG A 55 -2.41 -4.37 -7.90
N GLY A 56 -1.95 -4.17 -9.15
CA GLY A 56 -2.46 -3.19 -10.10
C GLY A 56 -2.05 -1.74 -9.82
N TYR A 57 -1.06 -1.52 -8.93
CA TYR A 57 -0.46 -0.21 -8.67
C TYR A 57 1.01 -0.20 -9.06
N GLY A 58 1.53 0.99 -9.35
CA GLY A 58 2.94 1.19 -9.66
C GLY A 58 3.42 0.32 -10.79
N GLN A 59 4.39 -0.54 -10.51
CA GLN A 59 4.94 -1.51 -11.45
C GLN A 59 4.37 -2.93 -11.29
N SER A 60 3.41 -3.13 -10.36
CA SER A 60 2.68 -4.38 -10.23
C SER A 60 1.60 -4.50 -11.30
N GLU A 61 1.66 -5.55 -12.10
CA GLU A 61 0.79 -5.76 -13.25
C GLU A 61 -0.33 -6.75 -12.93
N LEU A 62 -1.52 -6.51 -13.47
CA LEU A 62 -2.57 -7.52 -13.54
C LEU A 62 -2.33 -8.39 -14.76
N THR A 63 -2.32 -9.71 -14.58
CA THR A 63 -2.20 -10.68 -15.68
C THR A 63 -3.54 -11.29 -16.06
N GLU A 64 -4.58 -11.03 -15.27
CA GLU A 64 -5.96 -11.42 -15.50
C GLU A 64 -6.89 -10.21 -15.26
N SER A 65 -8.04 -10.21 -15.92
CA SER A 65 -9.08 -9.20 -15.66
C SER A 65 -9.62 -9.35 -14.23
N LEU A 66 -9.91 -8.20 -13.60
CA LEU A 66 -10.56 -8.21 -12.30
C LEU A 66 -12.00 -8.77 -12.42
N PRO A 67 -12.47 -9.54 -11.42
CA PRO A 67 -13.84 -10.03 -11.43
C PRO A 67 -14.85 -8.89 -11.28
N GLU A 68 -16.06 -9.09 -11.79
CA GLU A 68 -17.12 -8.08 -11.81
C GLU A 68 -17.47 -7.54 -10.42
N GLU A 69 -17.34 -8.38 -9.37
CA GLU A 69 -17.63 -7.98 -7.98
C GLU A 69 -16.73 -6.83 -7.47
N VAL A 70 -15.61 -6.52 -8.14
CA VAL A 70 -14.72 -5.41 -7.77
C VAL A 70 -15.42 -4.05 -7.90
N SER A 71 -16.39 -3.95 -8.79
CA SER A 71 -17.21 -2.74 -8.98
C SER A 71 -18.28 -2.55 -7.89
N ASN A 72 -18.53 -3.58 -7.07
CA ASN A 72 -19.46 -3.46 -5.94
C ASN A 72 -18.74 -2.82 -4.75
N PRO A 73 -19.17 -1.65 -4.25
CA PRO A 73 -18.58 -0.95 -3.11
C PRO A 73 -18.56 -1.78 -1.80
N GLU A 74 -19.51 -2.72 -1.67
CA GLU A 74 -19.60 -3.62 -0.50
C GLU A 74 -18.68 -4.85 -0.60
N SER A 75 -18.06 -5.07 -1.76
CA SER A 75 -17.18 -6.21 -1.95
C SER A 75 -15.88 -6.05 -1.15
N ARG A 76 -15.49 -7.14 -0.52
CA ARG A 76 -14.20 -7.25 0.17
C ARG A 76 -13.13 -7.93 -0.69
N TYR A 77 -13.43 -8.19 -1.95
CA TYR A 77 -12.52 -8.92 -2.84
C TYR A 77 -11.12 -8.30 -2.87
N ARG A 78 -11.02 -6.99 -3.13
CA ARG A 78 -9.73 -6.32 -3.27
C ARG A 78 -8.87 -6.42 -2.00
N VAL A 79 -9.44 -6.10 -0.85
CA VAL A 79 -8.67 -6.11 0.41
C VAL A 79 -8.25 -7.53 0.81
N LYS A 80 -9.11 -8.54 0.56
CA LYS A 80 -8.76 -9.94 0.80
C LYS A 80 -7.67 -10.40 -0.16
N ARG A 81 -7.78 -10.03 -1.43
CA ARG A 81 -6.78 -10.40 -2.42
C ARG A 81 -5.43 -9.75 -2.15
N ASP A 82 -5.41 -8.46 -1.78
CA ASP A 82 -4.19 -7.79 -1.34
C ASP A 82 -3.57 -8.50 -0.11
N ALA A 83 -4.40 -8.91 0.86
CA ALA A 83 -3.91 -9.63 2.03
C ALA A 83 -3.32 -11.01 1.68
N GLN A 84 -3.95 -11.73 0.75
CA GLN A 84 -3.42 -12.99 0.21
C GLN A 84 -2.07 -12.78 -0.46
N ASP A 85 -1.94 -11.73 -1.29
CA ASP A 85 -0.67 -11.41 -1.97
C ASP A 85 0.46 -11.15 -0.98
N ILE A 86 0.17 -10.43 0.11
CA ILE A 86 1.15 -10.17 1.17
C ILE A 86 1.54 -11.47 1.88
N ALA A 87 0.57 -12.36 2.14
CA ALA A 87 0.86 -13.65 2.76
C ALA A 87 1.72 -14.55 1.87
N GLU A 88 1.43 -14.59 0.56
CA GLU A 88 2.23 -15.32 -0.41
C GLU A 88 3.63 -14.71 -0.56
N LEU A 89 3.74 -13.38 -0.56
CA LEU A 89 5.03 -12.69 -0.55
C LEU A 89 5.84 -13.04 0.71
N ALA A 90 5.22 -13.00 1.89
CA ALA A 90 5.89 -13.36 3.14
C ALA A 90 6.47 -14.79 3.08
N LYS A 91 5.67 -15.77 2.62
CA LYS A 91 6.09 -17.17 2.46
C LYS A 91 7.19 -17.36 1.42
N SER A 92 7.24 -16.53 0.39
CA SER A 92 8.29 -16.58 -0.63
C SER A 92 9.63 -16.02 -0.15
N LEU A 93 9.61 -15.19 0.89
CA LEU A 93 10.78 -14.48 1.40
C LEU A 93 11.38 -15.10 2.67
N SER A 94 10.59 -15.87 3.42
CA SER A 94 11.01 -16.41 4.72
C SER A 94 10.21 -17.64 5.09
N ASP A 95 10.90 -18.64 5.65
CA ASP A 95 10.28 -19.80 6.30
C ASP A 95 9.73 -19.45 7.69
N GLU A 96 10.14 -18.32 8.26
CA GLU A 96 9.70 -17.82 9.56
C GLU A 96 8.68 -16.69 9.40
N PRO A 97 7.77 -16.49 10.38
CA PRO A 97 6.85 -15.36 10.36
C PRO A 97 7.58 -14.01 10.29
N VAL A 98 7.00 -13.06 9.54
CA VAL A 98 7.63 -11.78 9.20
C VAL A 98 7.03 -10.61 10.00
N TYR A 99 7.75 -9.49 10.00
CA TYR A 99 7.23 -8.22 10.48
C TYR A 99 6.42 -7.54 9.37
N VAL A 100 5.32 -6.88 9.73
CA VAL A 100 4.46 -6.17 8.77
C VAL A 100 4.14 -4.78 9.30
N LEU A 101 4.20 -3.79 8.43
CA LEU A 101 3.70 -2.44 8.70
C LEU A 101 2.78 -2.03 7.55
N GLY A 102 1.55 -1.67 7.88
CA GLY A 102 0.61 -1.09 6.93
C GLY A 102 0.26 0.35 7.30
N SER A 103 0.18 1.24 6.30
CA SER A 103 -0.21 2.64 6.51
C SER A 103 -1.49 2.97 5.75
N SER A 104 -2.38 3.75 6.38
CA SER A 104 -3.67 4.17 5.80
C SER A 104 -4.47 2.96 5.29
N SER A 105 -4.92 2.92 4.04
CA SER A 105 -5.59 1.75 3.46
C SER A 105 -4.72 0.48 3.47
N GLY A 106 -3.39 0.62 3.46
CA GLY A 106 -2.46 -0.50 3.67
C GLY A 106 -2.53 -1.09 5.08
N ALA A 107 -2.91 -0.29 6.09
CA ALA A 107 -3.18 -0.80 7.43
C ALA A 107 -4.45 -1.66 7.46
N ILE A 108 -5.47 -1.34 6.66
CA ILE A 108 -6.65 -2.21 6.48
C ILE A 108 -6.24 -3.55 5.85
N VAL A 109 -5.38 -3.53 4.83
CA VAL A 109 -4.81 -4.76 4.25
C VAL A 109 -4.07 -5.56 5.32
N ALA A 110 -3.20 -4.91 6.12
CA ALA A 110 -2.45 -5.54 7.21
C ALA A 110 -3.38 -6.19 8.27
N MET A 111 -4.52 -5.57 8.58
CA MET A 111 -5.53 -6.16 9.47
C MET A 111 -6.12 -7.45 8.88
N HIS A 112 -6.35 -7.48 7.56
CA HIS A 112 -6.80 -8.69 6.88
C HIS A 112 -5.71 -9.75 6.82
N VAL A 113 -4.43 -9.38 6.65
CA VAL A 113 -3.30 -10.33 6.77
C VAL A 113 -3.31 -10.98 8.15
N LEU A 114 -3.40 -10.18 9.23
CA LEU A 114 -3.44 -10.72 10.59
C LEU A 114 -4.65 -11.62 10.83
N LYS A 115 -5.81 -11.26 10.27
CA LYS A 115 -7.06 -12.03 10.46
C LYS A 115 -7.08 -13.35 9.70
N GLU A 116 -6.62 -13.34 8.45
CA GLU A 116 -6.79 -14.45 7.50
C GLU A 116 -5.53 -15.33 7.39
N HIS A 117 -4.36 -14.76 7.69
CA HIS A 117 -3.04 -15.40 7.59
C HIS A 117 -2.15 -15.11 8.82
N PRO A 118 -2.63 -15.36 10.06
CA PRO A 118 -1.86 -15.05 11.27
C PRO A 118 -0.54 -15.84 11.36
N ASP A 119 -0.46 -16.97 10.66
CA ASP A 119 0.71 -17.84 10.58
C ASP A 119 1.94 -17.15 9.97
N VAL A 120 1.75 -16.18 9.09
CA VAL A 120 2.88 -15.45 8.48
C VAL A 120 3.32 -14.22 9.28
N VAL A 121 2.64 -13.86 10.36
CA VAL A 121 2.86 -12.61 11.09
C VAL A 121 3.58 -12.85 12.41
N LYS A 122 4.78 -12.32 12.54
CA LYS A 122 5.54 -12.28 13.80
C LYS A 122 5.13 -11.09 14.67
N GLN A 123 5.13 -9.90 14.07
CA GLN A 123 4.63 -8.66 14.67
C GLN A 123 4.05 -7.78 13.58
N ILE A 124 3.06 -6.97 13.94
CA ILE A 124 2.39 -6.09 13.00
C ILE A 124 2.19 -4.70 13.60
N ALA A 125 2.37 -3.68 12.77
CA ALA A 125 2.08 -2.30 13.09
C ALA A 125 1.03 -1.73 12.12
N PHE A 126 0.08 -0.99 12.68
CA PHE A 126 -0.95 -0.28 11.92
C PHE A 126 -0.73 1.23 12.10
N HIS A 127 -0.46 1.91 10.99
CA HIS A 127 -0.30 3.35 10.98
C HIS A 127 -1.54 4.00 10.36
N GLU A 128 -2.27 4.75 11.15
CA GLU A 128 -3.44 5.56 10.75
C GLU A 128 -4.48 4.80 9.89
N PRO A 129 -5.00 3.63 10.33
CA PRO A 129 -6.03 2.92 9.58
C PRO A 129 -7.31 3.76 9.51
N PRO A 130 -7.91 4.00 8.33
CA PRO A 130 -9.11 4.82 8.19
C PRO A 130 -10.39 4.07 8.59
N ILE A 131 -10.50 3.70 9.88
CA ILE A 131 -11.64 2.95 10.43
C ILE A 131 -12.72 3.93 10.90
N ASN A 132 -13.38 4.57 9.96
CA ASN A 132 -14.32 5.66 10.23
C ASN A 132 -15.63 5.18 10.90
N THR A 133 -15.95 3.89 10.80
CA THR A 133 -17.17 3.29 11.37
C THR A 133 -17.28 3.39 12.90
N PHE A 134 -16.15 3.55 13.59
CA PHE A 134 -16.12 3.68 15.06
C PHE A 134 -16.08 5.13 15.54
N LEU A 135 -16.07 6.11 14.62
CA LEU A 135 -16.08 7.52 14.97
C LEU A 135 -17.50 7.98 15.33
N PRO A 136 -17.65 8.96 16.27
CA PRO A 136 -18.95 9.53 16.61
C PRO A 136 -19.71 10.11 15.41
N ASN A 137 -18.98 10.54 14.38
CA ASN A 137 -19.50 11.11 13.14
C ASN A 137 -19.37 10.15 11.95
N ALA A 138 -19.48 8.83 12.18
CA ALA A 138 -19.33 7.79 11.14
C ALA A 138 -20.20 8.06 9.89
N LYS A 139 -21.45 8.51 10.09
CA LYS A 139 -22.36 8.85 8.98
C LYS A 139 -21.80 9.94 8.08
N TYR A 140 -21.21 10.99 8.65
CA TYR A 140 -20.55 12.06 7.88
C TYR A 140 -19.44 11.49 6.98
N TRP A 141 -18.60 10.60 7.52
CA TRP A 141 -17.51 10.00 6.76
C TRP A 141 -17.98 9.04 5.68
N GLN A 142 -19.07 8.29 5.93
CA GLN A 142 -19.70 7.46 4.91
C GLN A 142 -20.19 8.30 3.74
N ASP A 143 -20.92 9.40 4.02
CA ASP A 143 -21.45 10.29 2.98
C ASP A 143 -20.32 10.99 2.22
N LYS A 144 -19.26 11.43 2.92
CA LYS A 144 -18.08 12.05 2.30
C LYS A 144 -17.33 11.09 1.40
N ASN A 145 -17.14 9.83 1.81
CA ASN A 145 -16.51 8.81 0.98
C ASN A 145 -17.36 8.50 -0.27
N ALA A 146 -18.69 8.43 -0.12
CA ALA A 146 -19.60 8.24 -1.26
C ALA A 146 -19.51 9.40 -2.26
N GLU A 147 -19.47 10.65 -1.78
CA GLU A 147 -19.27 11.85 -2.60
C GLU A 147 -17.93 11.80 -3.38
N ILE A 148 -16.84 11.43 -2.70
CA ILE A 148 -15.52 11.31 -3.34
C ILE A 148 -15.53 10.25 -4.45
N ILE A 149 -16.18 9.11 -4.21
CA ILE A 149 -16.31 8.03 -5.20
C ILE A 149 -17.15 8.51 -6.40
N ASP A 150 -18.27 9.19 -6.14
CA ASP A 150 -19.13 9.72 -7.18
C ASP A 150 -18.40 10.72 -8.09
N ILE A 151 -17.65 11.65 -7.49
CA ILE A 151 -16.78 12.58 -8.23
C ILE A 151 -15.71 11.84 -9.03
N ALA A 152 -15.07 10.80 -8.44
CA ALA A 152 -14.06 10.03 -9.15
C ALA A 152 -14.61 9.37 -10.43
N VAL A 153 -15.85 8.90 -10.37
CA VAL A 153 -16.54 8.24 -11.50
C VAL A 153 -17.01 9.25 -12.54
N ASN A 154 -17.59 10.38 -12.11
CA ASN A 154 -18.28 11.30 -13.01
C ASN A 154 -17.42 12.48 -13.48
N GLU A 155 -16.46 12.93 -12.66
CA GLU A 155 -15.64 14.11 -12.93
C GLU A 155 -14.14 13.78 -13.06
N GLY A 156 -13.72 12.59 -12.60
CA GLY A 156 -12.38 12.06 -12.68
C GLY A 156 -11.55 12.16 -11.40
N MET A 157 -10.46 11.40 -11.38
CA MET A 157 -9.58 11.26 -10.21
C MET A 157 -8.97 12.57 -9.68
N PRO A 158 -8.56 13.55 -10.50
CA PRO A 158 -7.97 14.79 -9.99
C PRO A 158 -8.90 15.55 -9.04
N GLN A 159 -10.20 15.66 -9.40
CA GLN A 159 -11.22 16.34 -8.61
C GLN A 159 -11.51 15.56 -7.31
N ALA A 160 -11.62 14.24 -7.41
CA ALA A 160 -11.84 13.37 -6.26
C ALA A 160 -10.66 13.44 -5.27
N MET A 161 -9.42 13.44 -5.74
CA MET A 161 -8.24 13.54 -4.90
C MET A 161 -8.12 14.90 -4.22
N LYS A 162 -8.54 15.97 -4.88
CA LYS A 162 -8.64 17.30 -4.26
C LYS A 162 -9.60 17.29 -3.07
N LEU A 163 -10.83 16.79 -3.28
CA LEU A 163 -11.84 16.69 -2.21
C LEU A 163 -11.37 15.77 -1.08
N PHE A 164 -10.72 14.67 -1.41
CA PHE A 164 -10.13 13.75 -0.42
C PHE A 164 -9.06 14.45 0.43
N GLY A 165 -8.16 15.22 -0.18
CA GLY A 165 -7.15 16.01 0.53
C GLY A 165 -7.76 17.06 1.46
N GLU A 166 -8.80 17.76 1.00
CA GLU A 166 -9.55 18.72 1.80
C GLU A 166 -10.24 18.04 3.00
N ALA A 167 -10.86 16.88 2.78
CA ALA A 167 -11.52 16.10 3.83
C ALA A 167 -10.55 15.61 4.92
N LEU A 168 -9.32 15.30 4.55
CA LEU A 168 -8.26 14.90 5.48
C LEU A 168 -7.51 16.09 6.09
N ASN A 169 -7.86 17.32 5.73
CA ASN A 169 -7.15 18.52 6.15
C ASN A 169 -5.65 18.50 5.85
N ILE A 170 -5.30 17.87 4.72
CA ILE A 170 -3.90 17.75 4.25
C ILE A 170 -3.42 19.14 3.83
N SER A 171 -2.31 19.60 4.39
CA SER A 171 -1.72 20.87 4.00
C SER A 171 -1.26 20.85 2.53
N SER A 172 -1.20 22.00 1.88
CA SER A 172 -0.71 22.13 0.50
C SER A 172 0.73 21.63 0.34
N ILE A 173 1.53 21.68 1.41
CA ILE A 173 2.92 21.20 1.44
C ILE A 173 2.93 19.66 1.41
N ASP A 174 2.08 19.03 2.23
CA ASP A 174 1.98 17.57 2.28
C ASP A 174 1.39 17.02 0.97
N ALA A 175 0.38 17.68 0.40
CA ALA A 175 -0.19 17.32 -0.89
C ALA A 175 0.85 17.37 -2.02
N GLN A 176 1.74 18.35 -2.02
CA GLN A 176 2.84 18.44 -2.98
C GLN A 176 3.88 17.32 -2.79
N SER A 177 4.17 16.93 -1.55
CA SER A 177 5.11 15.83 -1.27
C SER A 177 4.54 14.47 -1.69
N MET A 178 3.22 14.28 -1.55
CA MET A 178 2.52 13.06 -1.97
C MET A 178 2.35 12.93 -3.48
N SER A 179 2.37 14.04 -4.22
CA SER A 179 2.17 14.07 -5.68
C SER A 179 3.48 14.02 -6.48
N LYS A 180 4.62 14.18 -5.85
CA LYS A 180 5.91 14.04 -6.54
C LYS A 180 6.23 12.56 -6.71
N PRO A 181 6.45 12.09 -7.96
CA PRO A 181 7.10 10.79 -8.15
C PRO A 181 8.45 10.83 -7.42
N ALA A 182 8.82 9.74 -6.76
CA ALA A 182 10.15 9.61 -6.17
C ALA A 182 11.18 9.88 -7.26
N GLN A 183 11.80 11.07 -7.24
CA GLN A 183 12.85 11.39 -8.20
C GLN A 183 14.02 10.46 -7.89
N ALA A 184 14.47 9.76 -8.90
CA ALA A 184 15.72 9.03 -8.87
C ALA A 184 16.87 10.04 -8.65
N GLU A 185 17.28 10.20 -7.38
CA GLU A 185 18.47 10.98 -7.01
C GLU A 185 19.78 10.22 -7.29
N ASP A 186 19.75 9.15 -8.09
CA ASP A 186 20.92 8.29 -8.31
C ASP A 186 21.77 8.58 -9.55
N ASP A 187 21.49 9.65 -10.32
CA ASP A 187 22.28 9.93 -11.53
C ASP A 187 23.38 11.02 -11.38
N ALA A 188 23.56 11.60 -10.20
CA ALA A 188 24.53 12.69 -10.03
C ALA A 188 25.92 12.27 -9.49
N GLU A 189 26.08 11.10 -8.90
CA GLU A 189 27.39 10.65 -8.34
C GLU A 189 28.18 9.69 -9.26
N SER A 190 27.57 9.09 -10.26
CA SER A 190 28.27 8.17 -11.16
C SER A 190 29.03 8.87 -12.32
N LYS A 191 29.03 10.20 -12.43
CA LYS A 191 29.75 10.97 -13.45
C LYS A 191 31.02 11.68 -12.93
N LYS A 192 31.47 11.36 -11.73
CA LYS A 192 32.74 11.88 -11.18
C LYS A 192 33.65 10.75 -10.66
N ARG A 193 33.97 9.79 -11.52
CA ARG A 193 35.18 8.96 -11.40
C ARG A 193 35.67 8.58 -12.79
#